data_4e59839dd644c861e65db5cea9848916
#
_entry.id   4e59839dd644c861e65db5cea9848916
#
_cell.length_a   1.000
_cell.length_b   1.000
_cell.length_c   1.000
_cell.angle_alpha   90.00
_cell.angle_beta   90.00
_cell.angle_gamma   90.00
#
_symmetry.space_group_name_H-M   'P 1'
#
loop_
_entity.id
_entity.type
_entity.pdbx_description
1 polymer ?
#
loop_
_entity_poly.entity_id
_entity_poly.type
_entity_poly.pdbx_seq_one_letter_code
_entity_poly.pdbx_strand_id
1 'polypeptide(L)'
;MKFRPIQLRLSILLTIISVAALYSTKPARAETNNAESSRGDLESIGLVMHCQSNIGGAPLANGPQSFVLWPHTSEKREFVTVRNGNRVIERIRGEEIDHKAMEAAIVRGEKLLKSPRLGLEGAKLRAEKLVATYKILGRKVDVEPYSQRLVYAVSLTTNGIIQAIDAETGAVVWKTEVGNSSLPMFGPGVSDEFVAVTNGNMFYVYELHTGNIVTSRKLMFTPTARPSVLLNKVIVPSIDGRLASYDINSAIVPAGIIRTGIENRLGLTISANHQFISWPTGNRLVQARMEKLPALWNYSSLNEPIIASPIATQNGFLASTVYGTVFHCSTTLDDSVLWKARLAVQVSQSPIANKDLAFIVSDDGNLFALRLADGTNAWGHQPKNVRNIIAVGKEHVYVKDARDSLVAIELATGLASGRSNLILPDVIPNTINDRLFFVTKQGQVTSLRESDATIPTFSIEFSGVTATAPSIQTKPEVDPTQTLDENANVFGGTDSTTNETPAADPFGNVP
;
A
#
# COMPACT_ATOMS: atom_id res chain seq x y z
N MET A 1 -52.75 45.14 28.37
CA MET A 1 -51.94 45.77 29.44
C MET A 1 -50.79 44.93 29.85
N LYS A 2 -49.56 45.44 29.63
CA LYS A 2 -48.26 45.07 30.25
C LYS A 2 -47.82 43.61 30.25
N PHE A 3 -46.99 43.20 29.30
CA PHE A 3 -45.53 43.04 29.26
C PHE A 3 -44.88 42.18 30.34
N ARG A 4 -44.25 41.10 29.94
CA ARG A 4 -42.89 40.68 30.37
C ARG A 4 -42.20 39.80 29.30
N PRO A 5 -41.18 40.29 28.61
CA PRO A 5 -40.19 39.46 27.93
C PRO A 5 -38.82 39.74 28.54
N ILE A 6 -38.34 39.05 29.58
CA ILE A 6 -36.94 39.10 30.09
C ILE A 6 -36.59 37.81 30.83
N GLN A 7 -36.96 36.65 30.35
CA GLN A 7 -36.43 35.40 30.97
C GLN A 7 -35.85 34.38 29.98
N LEU A 8 -35.77 34.70 28.68
CA LEU A 8 -35.32 33.73 27.69
C LEU A 8 -33.85 33.89 27.27
N ARG A 9 -33.10 34.82 27.86
CA ARG A 9 -31.66 35.02 27.50
C ARG A 9 -30.66 34.56 28.55
N LEU A 10 -31.09 34.08 29.69
CA LEU A 10 -30.16 33.60 30.74
C LEU A 10 -29.98 32.09 30.73
N SER A 11 -30.89 31.33 30.15
CA SER A 11 -30.79 29.86 30.11
C SER A 11 -29.88 29.33 28.99
N ILE A 12 -29.59 30.12 27.96
CA ILE A 12 -28.69 29.70 26.87
C ILE A 12 -27.20 29.93 27.21
N LEU A 13 -26.92 30.85 28.10
CA LEU A 13 -25.52 31.13 28.52
C LEU A 13 -25.00 30.16 29.57
N LEU A 14 -25.89 29.51 30.35
CA LEU A 14 -25.47 28.51 31.35
C LEU A 14 -25.28 27.12 30.77
N THR A 15 -25.89 26.80 29.60
CA THR A 15 -25.69 25.50 28.92
C THR A 15 -24.38 25.43 28.13
N ILE A 16 -23.83 26.57 27.71
CA ILE A 16 -22.56 26.61 26.98
C ILE A 16 -21.35 26.49 27.95
N ILE A 17 -21.50 26.92 29.18
CA ILE A 17 -20.44 26.81 30.20
C ILE A 17 -20.36 25.40 30.80
N SER A 18 -21.44 24.62 30.78
CA SER A 18 -21.44 23.23 31.31
C SER A 18 -20.84 22.21 30.30
N VAL A 19 -20.79 22.51 29.01
CA VAL A 19 -20.17 21.61 28.01
C VAL A 19 -18.68 21.85 27.88
N ALA A 20 -18.16 23.04 28.21
CA ALA A 20 -16.73 23.33 28.20
C ALA A 20 -15.96 22.76 29.42
N ALA A 21 -16.64 22.40 30.49
CA ALA A 21 -16.04 21.84 31.72
C ALA A 21 -15.86 20.30 31.66
N LEU A 22 -16.40 19.61 30.67
CA LEU A 22 -16.34 18.15 30.54
C LEU A 22 -15.19 17.66 29.64
N TYR A 23 -14.42 18.55 29.02
CA TYR A 23 -13.27 18.18 28.18
C TYR A 23 -11.89 18.60 28.72
N SER A 24 -11.80 18.96 29.97
CA SER A 24 -10.52 19.24 30.64
C SER A 24 -10.27 18.24 31.81
N THR A 25 -10.28 16.95 31.48
CA THR A 25 -9.56 15.99 32.30
C THR A 25 -8.11 16.00 31.82
N LYS A 26 -7.23 16.68 32.59
CA LYS A 26 -5.79 16.51 32.46
C LYS A 26 -5.50 15.00 32.52
N PRO A 27 -4.72 14.43 31.58
CA PRO A 27 -4.28 13.05 31.71
C PRO A 27 -3.52 12.90 33.02
N ALA A 28 -3.77 11.83 33.73
CA ALA A 28 -3.15 11.56 35.03
C ALA A 28 -1.62 11.59 34.88
N ARG A 29 -0.94 12.18 35.85
CA ARG A 29 0.53 12.39 35.90
C ARG A 29 1.35 11.11 35.69
N ALA A 30 0.75 9.92 35.80
CA ALA A 30 1.36 8.62 35.54
C ALA A 30 1.47 8.30 34.01
N GLU A 31 0.52 8.76 33.18
CA GLU A 31 0.59 8.55 31.70
C GLU A 31 1.62 9.46 31.03
N THR A 32 1.82 10.68 31.57
CA THR A 32 2.85 11.60 31.06
C THR A 32 4.25 11.08 31.33
N ASN A 33 4.52 10.50 32.48
CA ASN A 33 5.84 9.95 32.83
C ASN A 33 6.20 8.74 31.98
N ASN A 34 5.23 7.87 31.62
CA ASN A 34 5.47 6.73 30.75
C ASN A 34 5.72 7.16 29.29
N ALA A 35 5.04 8.20 28.82
CA ALA A 35 5.23 8.72 27.46
C ALA A 35 6.59 9.41 27.29
N GLU A 36 7.04 10.16 28.31
CA GLU A 36 8.37 10.80 28.30
C GLU A 36 9.50 9.77 28.40
N SER A 37 9.37 8.75 29.28
CA SER A 37 10.33 7.65 29.38
C SER A 37 10.44 6.87 28.07
N SER A 38 9.30 6.54 27.44
CA SER A 38 9.29 5.85 26.15
C SER A 38 9.92 6.68 25.02
N ARG A 39 9.77 8.00 25.06
CA ARG A 39 10.37 8.90 24.09
C ARG A 39 11.90 8.94 24.23
N GLY A 40 12.43 9.03 25.44
CA GLY A 40 13.87 8.98 25.69
C GLY A 40 14.50 7.66 25.27
N ASP A 41 13.82 6.53 25.49
CA ASP A 41 14.26 5.21 25.05
C ASP A 41 14.35 5.10 23.52
N LEU A 42 13.37 5.67 22.79
CA LEU A 42 13.39 5.68 21.31
C LEU A 42 14.50 6.59 20.78
N GLU A 43 14.67 7.78 21.35
CA GLU A 43 15.70 8.73 20.96
C GLU A 43 17.12 8.15 21.18
N SER A 44 17.31 7.29 22.21
CA SER A 44 18.60 6.62 22.47
C SER A 44 19.03 5.66 21.38
N ILE A 45 18.08 5.12 20.59
CA ILE A 45 18.36 4.24 19.45
C ILE A 45 18.14 4.97 18.10
N GLY A 46 18.12 6.31 18.12
CA GLY A 46 18.00 7.15 16.94
C GLY A 46 16.62 7.23 16.31
N LEU A 47 15.57 6.78 17.03
CA LEU A 47 14.21 6.80 16.53
C LEU A 47 13.37 7.93 17.15
N VAL A 48 12.44 8.45 16.36
CA VAL A 48 11.45 9.44 16.79
C VAL A 48 10.06 9.03 16.32
N MET A 49 9.05 9.45 17.06
CA MET A 49 7.67 9.26 16.65
C MET A 49 7.40 10.04 15.37
N HIS A 50 6.82 9.35 14.38
CA HIS A 50 6.47 9.95 13.10
C HIS A 50 5.02 10.40 13.07
N CYS A 51 4.08 9.46 13.23
CA CYS A 51 2.65 9.76 13.32
C CYS A 51 1.90 8.70 14.14
N GLN A 52 0.67 9.03 14.51
CA GLN A 52 -0.27 8.12 15.15
C GLN A 52 -1.64 8.22 14.49
N SER A 53 -2.36 7.10 14.47
CA SER A 53 -3.73 7.02 13.96
C SER A 53 -4.51 5.94 14.70
N ASN A 54 -5.82 5.87 14.48
CA ASN A 54 -6.66 4.83 15.04
C ASN A 54 -7.54 4.22 13.94
N ILE A 55 -7.47 2.89 13.80
CA ILE A 55 -8.23 2.14 12.80
C ILE A 55 -9.64 1.73 13.27
N GLY A 56 -10.02 2.15 14.49
CA GLY A 56 -11.40 2.00 14.99
C GLY A 56 -11.77 0.60 15.43
N GLY A 57 -10.83 -0.29 15.62
CA GLY A 57 -11.03 -1.66 16.10
C GLY A 57 -9.79 -2.53 15.96
N ALA A 58 -9.86 -3.76 16.42
CA ALA A 58 -8.75 -4.70 16.25
C ALA A 58 -8.54 -5.02 14.77
N PRO A 59 -7.29 -5.10 14.28
CA PRO A 59 -7.00 -5.61 12.94
C PRO A 59 -7.46 -7.06 12.82
N LEU A 60 -7.74 -7.52 11.59
CA LEU A 60 -8.08 -8.92 11.36
C LEU A 60 -6.95 -9.83 11.86
N ALA A 61 -7.32 -10.94 12.51
CA ALA A 61 -6.38 -11.89 13.11
C ALA A 61 -5.43 -12.58 12.10
N ASN A 62 -5.66 -12.39 10.81
CA ASN A 62 -4.87 -13.00 9.73
C ASN A 62 -3.51 -12.31 9.49
N GLY A 63 -3.01 -11.58 10.48
CA GLY A 63 -1.67 -11.00 10.46
C GLY A 63 -1.51 -9.83 9.51
N PRO A 64 -0.35 -9.68 8.84
CA PRO A 64 -0.01 -8.52 8.01
C PRO A 64 -0.93 -8.31 6.81
N GLN A 65 -1.81 -9.26 6.51
CA GLN A 65 -2.75 -9.15 5.38
C GLN A 65 -3.89 -8.16 5.61
N SER A 66 -4.14 -7.73 6.86
CA SER A 66 -5.21 -6.77 7.19
C SER A 66 -4.77 -5.32 7.17
N PHE A 67 -3.49 -5.07 6.92
CA PHE A 67 -2.90 -3.74 6.83
C PHE A 67 -1.93 -3.69 5.65
N VAL A 68 -2.19 -2.81 4.71
CA VAL A 68 -1.41 -2.70 3.47
C VAL A 68 -0.90 -1.28 3.34
N LEU A 69 0.41 -1.14 3.18
CA LEU A 69 1.04 0.11 2.76
C LEU A 69 1.09 0.14 1.24
N TRP A 70 0.54 1.19 0.65
CA TRP A 70 0.50 1.37 -0.79
C TRP A 70 1.15 2.68 -1.21
N PRO A 71 2.31 2.65 -1.87
CA PRO A 71 2.93 3.84 -2.45
C PRO A 71 2.25 4.13 -3.78
N HIS A 72 1.57 5.27 -3.88
CA HIS A 72 0.92 5.68 -5.12
C HIS A 72 1.96 5.90 -6.22
N THR A 73 1.73 5.36 -7.43
CA THR A 73 2.77 5.34 -8.47
C THR A 73 3.03 6.70 -9.10
N SER A 74 2.00 7.52 -9.29
CA SER A 74 2.07 8.82 -9.96
C SER A 74 1.90 10.01 -9.03
N GLU A 75 1.11 9.90 -7.97
CA GLU A 75 0.84 11.03 -7.09
C GLU A 75 2.00 11.32 -6.14
N LYS A 76 2.36 12.59 -6.08
CA LYS A 76 3.42 13.11 -5.23
C LYS A 76 2.88 14.27 -4.41
N ARG A 77 3.36 14.35 -3.19
CA ARG A 77 3.14 15.47 -2.28
C ARG A 77 4.33 16.39 -2.35
N GLU A 78 4.06 17.66 -2.51
CA GLU A 78 5.08 18.69 -2.56
C GLU A 78 5.25 19.35 -1.19
N PHE A 79 6.51 19.56 -0.81
CA PHE A 79 6.89 20.21 0.43
C PHE A 79 7.96 21.26 0.18
N VAL A 80 8.04 22.21 1.10
CA VAL A 80 9.22 23.06 1.26
C VAL A 80 9.74 22.87 2.67
N THR A 81 10.97 22.41 2.77
CA THR A 81 11.64 22.13 4.05
C THR A 81 12.56 23.32 4.39
N VAL A 82 12.44 23.85 5.60
CA VAL A 82 13.34 24.86 6.15
C VAL A 82 14.28 24.15 7.13
N ARG A 83 15.59 24.24 6.89
CA ARG A 83 16.62 23.53 7.66
C ARG A 83 17.65 24.50 8.25
N ASN A 84 18.23 24.09 9.39
CA ASN A 84 19.46 24.65 9.92
C ASN A 84 20.50 23.52 9.98
N GLY A 85 21.38 23.44 9.00
CA GLY A 85 22.24 22.29 8.77
C GLY A 85 21.40 21.02 8.59
N ASN A 86 21.70 19.98 9.34
CA ASN A 86 20.97 18.70 9.28
C ASN A 86 19.60 18.72 10.02
N ARG A 87 19.32 19.78 10.80
CA ARG A 87 18.07 19.85 11.56
C ARG A 87 16.94 20.48 10.75
N VAL A 88 15.85 19.75 10.56
CA VAL A 88 14.60 20.30 9.99
C VAL A 88 13.94 21.18 11.05
N ILE A 89 13.69 22.44 10.70
CA ILE A 89 12.98 23.39 11.53
C ILE A 89 11.48 23.31 11.27
N GLU A 90 11.10 23.38 9.99
CA GLU A 90 9.72 23.34 9.56
C GLU A 90 9.60 22.66 8.20
N ARG A 91 8.49 21.96 7.98
CA ARG A 91 8.11 21.38 6.70
C ARG A 91 6.74 21.90 6.32
N ILE A 92 6.69 22.70 5.28
CA ILE A 92 5.47 23.34 4.78
C ILE A 92 4.95 22.51 3.63
N ARG A 93 3.71 22.04 3.72
CA ARG A 93 3.08 21.19 2.69
C ARG A 93 2.34 22.07 1.69
N GLY A 94 2.46 21.77 0.41
CA GLY A 94 1.66 22.41 -0.63
C GLY A 94 0.15 22.16 -0.46
N GLU A 95 -0.23 21.09 0.22
CA GLU A 95 -1.63 20.72 0.51
C GLU A 95 -2.26 21.54 1.65
N GLU A 96 -1.49 22.30 2.42
CA GLU A 96 -2.02 23.14 3.50
C GLU A 96 -3.00 24.18 2.95
N ILE A 97 -4.01 24.51 3.76
CA ILE A 97 -4.99 25.51 3.37
C ILE A 97 -4.32 26.88 3.29
N ASP A 98 -4.52 27.57 2.18
CA ASP A 98 -4.15 28.96 2.06
C ASP A 98 -5.22 29.86 2.73
N HIS A 99 -5.02 30.13 4.01
CA HIS A 99 -5.95 30.97 4.78
C HIS A 99 -6.10 32.37 4.20
N LYS A 100 -5.03 32.93 3.58
CA LYS A 100 -5.10 34.26 2.97
C LYS A 100 -5.93 34.28 1.71
N ALA A 101 -5.74 33.26 0.85
CA ALA A 101 -6.57 33.10 -0.34
C ALA A 101 -8.03 32.82 0.04
N MET A 102 -8.26 32.05 1.11
CA MET A 102 -9.60 31.78 1.62
C MET A 102 -10.28 33.05 2.16
N GLU A 103 -9.59 33.85 2.98
CA GLU A 103 -10.10 35.14 3.47
C GLU A 103 -10.39 36.11 2.33
N ALA A 104 -9.48 36.21 1.35
CA ALA A 104 -9.66 37.07 0.18
C ALA A 104 -10.90 36.63 -0.65
N ALA A 105 -11.13 35.35 -0.82
CA ALA A 105 -12.32 34.84 -1.51
C ALA A 105 -13.63 35.14 -0.75
N ILE A 106 -13.61 35.00 0.58
CA ILE A 106 -14.76 35.34 1.44
C ILE A 106 -15.07 36.82 1.33
N VAL A 107 -14.04 37.68 1.37
CA VAL A 107 -14.23 39.16 1.23
C VAL A 107 -14.81 39.52 -0.14
N ARG A 108 -14.45 38.77 -1.20
CA ARG A 108 -15.02 38.97 -2.56
C ARG A 108 -16.41 38.35 -2.74
N GLY A 109 -16.93 37.66 -1.72
CA GLY A 109 -18.22 36.96 -1.79
C GLY A 109 -18.22 35.73 -2.71
N GLU A 110 -17.06 35.14 -2.99
CA GLU A 110 -16.93 33.97 -3.84
C GLU A 110 -17.38 32.69 -3.09
N LYS A 111 -18.22 31.89 -3.75
CA LYS A 111 -18.62 30.58 -3.22
C LYS A 111 -17.52 29.55 -3.53
N LEU A 112 -16.67 29.26 -2.56
CA LEU A 112 -15.62 28.24 -2.69
C LEU A 112 -16.22 26.85 -2.67
N LEU A 113 -16.02 26.08 -3.74
CA LEU A 113 -16.37 24.66 -3.80
C LEU A 113 -15.32 23.79 -3.05
N LYS A 114 -14.07 24.24 -3.00
CA LYS A 114 -12.97 23.61 -2.25
C LYS A 114 -12.12 24.69 -1.60
N SER A 115 -11.55 24.39 -0.43
CA SER A 115 -10.59 25.30 0.23
C SER A 115 -9.34 25.46 -0.63
N PRO A 116 -8.87 26.69 -0.87
CA PRO A 116 -7.65 26.94 -1.63
C PRO A 116 -6.44 26.34 -0.90
N ARG A 117 -5.52 25.74 -1.66
CA ARG A 117 -4.29 25.15 -1.18
C ARG A 117 -3.12 26.05 -1.48
N LEU A 118 -2.08 25.99 -0.64
CA LEU A 118 -0.86 26.79 -0.84
C LEU A 118 -0.15 26.49 -2.17
N GLY A 119 -0.16 25.23 -2.60
CA GLY A 119 0.68 24.77 -3.69
C GLY A 119 2.18 24.89 -3.36
N LEU A 120 3.04 24.51 -4.28
CA LEU A 120 4.50 24.62 -4.08
C LEU A 120 4.94 26.07 -3.94
N GLU A 121 4.38 26.96 -4.73
CA GLU A 121 4.73 28.40 -4.71
C GLU A 121 4.30 29.09 -3.40
N GLY A 122 3.10 28.82 -2.92
CA GLY A 122 2.64 29.33 -1.62
C GLY A 122 3.48 28.79 -0.45
N ALA A 123 3.89 27.50 -0.52
CA ALA A 123 4.78 26.91 0.46
C ALA A 123 6.18 27.56 0.43
N LYS A 124 6.74 27.86 -0.76
CA LYS A 124 8.00 28.60 -0.90
C LYS A 124 7.90 30.01 -0.29
N LEU A 125 6.86 30.76 -0.64
CA LEU A 125 6.64 32.11 -0.09
C LEU A 125 6.53 32.10 1.44
N ARG A 126 5.91 31.07 2.02
CA ARG A 126 5.83 30.91 3.48
C ARG A 126 7.21 30.57 4.06
N ALA A 127 7.99 29.72 3.40
CA ALA A 127 9.35 29.38 3.80
C ALA A 127 10.27 30.61 3.78
N GLU A 128 10.21 31.42 2.74
CA GLU A 128 10.99 32.66 2.62
C GLU A 128 10.73 33.65 3.77
N LYS A 129 9.47 33.74 4.21
CA LYS A 129 9.12 34.57 5.40
C LYS A 129 9.75 34.04 6.66
N LEU A 130 9.80 32.71 6.83
CA LEU A 130 10.48 32.06 7.95
C LEU A 130 12.00 32.31 7.88
N VAL A 131 12.60 32.17 6.69
CA VAL A 131 14.03 32.50 6.48
C VAL A 131 14.32 33.92 6.91
N ALA A 132 13.51 34.91 6.49
CA ALA A 132 13.66 36.29 6.89
C ALA A 132 13.62 36.46 8.42
N THR A 133 12.69 35.76 9.10
CA THR A 133 12.59 35.79 10.56
C THR A 133 13.83 35.18 11.23
N TYR A 134 14.32 34.03 10.75
CA TYR A 134 15.52 33.39 11.30
C TYR A 134 16.79 34.20 11.03
N LYS A 135 16.86 34.89 9.88
CA LYS A 135 17.97 35.80 9.56
C LYS A 135 18.06 36.97 10.56
N ILE A 136 16.92 37.55 10.97
CA ILE A 136 16.88 38.57 12.02
C ILE A 136 17.40 38.01 13.34
N LEU A 137 17.14 36.72 13.64
CA LEU A 137 17.63 36.04 14.84
C LEU A 137 19.10 35.57 14.72
N GLY A 138 19.81 35.95 13.67
CA GLY A 138 21.22 35.59 13.43
C GLY A 138 21.43 34.09 13.08
N ARG A 139 20.38 33.38 12.69
CA ARG A 139 20.45 31.97 12.32
C ARG A 139 20.46 31.80 10.81
N LYS A 140 21.42 31.02 10.30
CA LYS A 140 21.46 30.63 8.89
C LYS A 140 20.50 29.44 8.69
N VAL A 141 19.57 29.57 7.75
CA VAL A 141 18.65 28.52 7.38
C VAL A 141 18.59 28.39 5.85
N ASP A 142 18.46 27.17 5.39
CA ASP A 142 18.37 26.83 3.98
C ASP A 142 16.95 26.35 3.66
N VAL A 143 16.48 26.63 2.45
CA VAL A 143 15.15 26.23 1.97
C VAL A 143 15.32 25.25 0.83
N GLU A 144 14.71 24.09 0.96
CA GLU A 144 14.78 23.01 -0.02
C GLU A 144 13.36 22.58 -0.42
N PRO A 145 12.95 22.78 -1.68
CA PRO A 145 11.72 22.20 -2.20
C PRO A 145 11.91 20.70 -2.39
N TYR A 146 10.90 19.94 -2.03
CA TYR A 146 10.96 18.49 -2.07
C TYR A 146 9.62 17.89 -2.51
N SER A 147 9.69 16.82 -3.30
CA SER A 147 8.53 16.07 -3.74
C SER A 147 8.63 14.63 -3.28
N GLN A 148 7.62 14.15 -2.59
CA GLN A 148 7.56 12.82 -2.02
C GLN A 148 6.35 12.06 -2.55
N ARG A 149 6.54 10.77 -2.84
CA ARG A 149 5.46 9.87 -3.21
C ARG A 149 4.43 9.78 -2.09
N LEU A 150 3.15 9.84 -2.44
CA LEU A 150 2.05 9.65 -1.50
C LEU A 150 1.97 8.16 -1.11
N VAL A 151 1.84 7.87 0.18
CA VAL A 151 1.68 6.51 0.70
C VAL A 151 0.40 6.42 1.49
N TYR A 152 -0.46 5.49 1.10
CA TYR A 152 -1.65 5.13 1.85
C TYR A 152 -1.39 3.91 2.73
N ALA A 153 -1.90 3.96 3.94
CA ALA A 153 -2.03 2.79 4.80
C ALA A 153 -3.50 2.40 4.84
N VAL A 154 -3.84 1.26 4.25
CA VAL A 154 -5.22 0.76 4.21
C VAL A 154 -5.36 -0.41 5.17
N SER A 155 -6.32 -0.32 6.08
CA SER A 155 -6.57 -1.33 7.11
C SER A 155 -7.98 -1.90 7.03
N LEU A 156 -8.12 -3.17 7.38
CA LEU A 156 -9.40 -3.85 7.56
C LEU A 156 -9.45 -4.46 8.96
N THR A 157 -10.49 -4.17 9.71
CA THR A 157 -10.65 -4.64 11.10
C THR A 157 -11.59 -5.83 11.18
N THR A 158 -11.55 -6.55 12.31
CA THR A 158 -12.47 -7.66 12.62
C THR A 158 -13.94 -7.25 12.64
N ASN A 159 -14.21 -5.97 12.89
CA ASN A 159 -15.57 -5.43 12.90
C ASN A 159 -16.07 -5.03 11.49
N GLY A 160 -15.31 -5.34 10.43
CA GLY A 160 -15.67 -4.97 9.07
C GLY A 160 -15.43 -3.51 8.73
N ILE A 161 -14.65 -2.79 9.51
CA ILE A 161 -14.29 -1.40 9.20
C ILE A 161 -13.08 -1.43 8.26
N ILE A 162 -13.23 -0.81 7.09
CA ILE A 162 -12.12 -0.49 6.18
C ILE A 162 -11.82 0.99 6.25
N GLN A 163 -10.54 1.33 6.27
CA GLN A 163 -10.09 2.70 6.44
C GLN A 163 -8.78 2.94 5.66
N ALA A 164 -8.70 4.07 4.98
CA ALA A 164 -7.46 4.57 4.41
C ALA A 164 -6.90 5.70 5.27
N ILE A 165 -5.61 5.63 5.53
CA ILE A 165 -4.84 6.59 6.32
C ILE A 165 -3.70 7.08 5.45
N ASP A 166 -3.42 8.36 5.50
CA ASP A 166 -2.18 8.92 4.99
C ASP A 166 -1.02 8.47 5.89
N ALA A 167 -0.15 7.61 5.38
CA ALA A 167 0.93 6.99 6.15
C ALA A 167 1.99 7.98 6.65
N GLU A 168 2.08 9.17 6.05
CA GLU A 168 3.03 10.22 6.45
C GLU A 168 2.48 11.09 7.59
N THR A 169 1.17 11.34 7.60
CA THR A 169 0.55 12.25 8.57
C THR A 169 -0.23 11.55 9.67
N GLY A 170 -0.61 10.30 9.45
CA GLY A 170 -1.54 9.57 10.30
C GLY A 170 -3.00 10.03 10.14
N ALA A 171 -3.28 10.97 9.24
CA ALA A 171 -4.63 11.49 9.04
C ALA A 171 -5.50 10.44 8.34
N VAL A 172 -6.72 10.27 8.86
CA VAL A 172 -7.74 9.42 8.23
C VAL A 172 -8.23 10.12 6.96
N VAL A 173 -8.08 9.46 5.82
CA VAL A 173 -8.56 9.96 4.54
C VAL A 173 -10.05 9.65 4.42
N TRP A 174 -10.41 8.40 4.66
CA TRP A 174 -11.81 7.94 4.72
C TRP A 174 -11.93 6.67 5.57
N LYS A 175 -13.15 6.37 5.97
CA LYS A 175 -13.52 5.20 6.75
C LYS A 175 -14.92 4.77 6.36
N THR A 176 -15.12 3.45 6.16
CA THR A 176 -16.44 2.88 5.84
C THR A 176 -16.58 1.46 6.39
N GLU A 177 -17.77 0.91 6.39
CA GLU A 177 -18.06 -0.46 6.80
C GLU A 177 -18.21 -1.36 5.58
N VAL A 178 -17.75 -2.60 5.69
CA VAL A 178 -17.80 -3.61 4.63
C VAL A 178 -18.79 -4.72 5.02
N GLY A 179 -19.79 -4.91 4.21
CA GLY A 179 -20.67 -6.08 4.22
C GLY A 179 -21.18 -6.51 5.61
N ASN A 180 -20.97 -7.78 5.95
CA ASN A 180 -21.40 -8.38 7.21
C ASN A 180 -20.21 -8.89 8.02
N SER A 181 -19.94 -8.32 9.18
CA SER A 181 -18.82 -8.67 10.08
C SER A 181 -18.88 -10.12 10.60
N SER A 182 -20.02 -10.80 10.52
CA SER A 182 -20.16 -12.22 10.89
C SER A 182 -19.64 -13.19 9.82
N LEU A 183 -19.37 -12.71 8.61
CA LEU A 183 -18.83 -13.52 7.53
C LEU A 183 -17.30 -13.38 7.45
N PRO A 184 -16.58 -14.40 6.97
CA PRO A 184 -15.14 -14.31 6.73
C PRO A 184 -14.82 -13.13 5.80
N MET A 185 -13.78 -12.36 6.17
CA MET A 185 -13.27 -11.25 5.37
C MET A 185 -11.82 -11.47 5.02
N PHE A 186 -11.45 -11.06 3.79
CA PHE A 186 -10.07 -11.03 3.34
C PHE A 186 -9.80 -9.71 2.63
N GLY A 187 -8.68 -9.09 2.93
CA GLY A 187 -8.30 -7.81 2.34
C GLY A 187 -7.50 -6.98 3.33
N PRO A 188 -7.19 -5.74 2.94
CA PRO A 188 -7.49 -5.11 1.66
C PRO A 188 -6.50 -5.51 0.54
N GLY A 189 -6.97 -5.54 -0.71
CA GLY A 189 -6.14 -5.43 -1.91
C GLY A 189 -6.18 -3.98 -2.38
N VAL A 190 -5.04 -3.39 -2.70
CA VAL A 190 -4.93 -1.95 -2.99
C VAL A 190 -4.23 -1.73 -4.33
N SER A 191 -4.70 -0.74 -5.08
CA SER A 191 -4.05 -0.16 -6.27
C SER A 191 -4.09 1.37 -6.17
N ASP A 192 -3.60 2.06 -7.19
CA ASP A 192 -3.61 3.53 -7.22
C ASP A 192 -5.02 4.14 -7.19
N GLU A 193 -6.00 3.43 -7.74
CA GLU A 193 -7.37 3.92 -7.87
C GLU A 193 -8.35 3.22 -6.94
N PHE A 194 -8.10 1.94 -6.60
CA PHE A 194 -9.10 1.09 -5.99
C PHE A 194 -8.60 0.31 -4.78
N VAL A 195 -9.53 0.03 -3.89
CA VAL A 195 -9.37 -0.87 -2.75
C VAL A 195 -10.42 -1.97 -2.83
N ALA A 196 -10.00 -3.23 -2.80
CA ALA A 196 -10.90 -4.38 -2.87
C ALA A 196 -10.87 -5.19 -1.57
N VAL A 197 -12.03 -5.67 -1.15
CA VAL A 197 -12.21 -6.55 0.02
C VAL A 197 -13.19 -7.66 -0.36
N THR A 198 -12.94 -8.86 0.13
CA THR A 198 -13.93 -9.94 0.06
C THR A 198 -14.61 -10.15 1.41
N ASN A 199 -15.91 -10.41 1.40
CA ASN A 199 -16.71 -10.70 2.59
C ASN A 199 -17.67 -11.85 2.26
N GLY A 200 -17.45 -13.03 2.84
CA GLY A 200 -18.15 -14.24 2.46
C GLY A 200 -17.95 -14.55 0.97
N ASN A 201 -19.04 -14.60 0.23
CA ASN A 201 -19.05 -14.84 -1.23
C ASN A 201 -19.28 -13.56 -2.06
N MET A 202 -19.01 -12.41 -1.48
CA MET A 202 -19.06 -11.11 -2.16
C MET A 202 -17.69 -10.46 -2.20
N PHE A 203 -17.42 -9.64 -3.21
CA PHE A 203 -16.35 -8.67 -3.15
C PHE A 203 -16.90 -7.25 -3.30
N TYR A 204 -16.20 -6.32 -2.68
CA TYR A 204 -16.51 -4.89 -2.67
C TYR A 204 -15.28 -4.14 -3.17
N VAL A 205 -15.51 -3.14 -4.01
CA VAL A 205 -14.46 -2.25 -4.52
C VAL A 205 -14.81 -0.82 -4.14
N TYR A 206 -13.85 -0.15 -3.55
CA TYR A 206 -13.93 1.24 -3.13
C TYR A 206 -12.89 2.06 -3.89
N GLU A 207 -13.18 3.32 -4.11
CA GLU A 207 -12.23 4.30 -4.63
C GLU A 207 -11.18 4.64 -3.56
N LEU A 208 -9.88 4.58 -3.89
CA LEU A 208 -8.81 4.77 -2.91
C LEU A 208 -8.83 6.16 -2.25
N HIS A 209 -9.20 7.20 -2.99
CA HIS A 209 -9.14 8.59 -2.51
C HIS A 209 -10.36 9.01 -1.68
N THR A 210 -11.51 8.42 -1.93
CA THR A 210 -12.79 8.88 -1.34
C THR A 210 -13.46 7.85 -0.45
N GLY A 211 -13.15 6.56 -0.64
CA GLY A 211 -13.83 5.44 0.03
C GLY A 211 -15.25 5.19 -0.50
N ASN A 212 -15.65 5.82 -1.60
CA ASN A 212 -16.93 5.57 -2.23
C ASN A 212 -16.95 4.17 -2.84
N ILE A 213 -18.06 3.47 -2.70
CA ILE A 213 -18.22 2.16 -3.32
C ILE A 213 -18.36 2.30 -4.83
N VAL A 214 -17.49 1.61 -5.56
CA VAL A 214 -17.51 1.56 -7.03
C VAL A 214 -18.39 0.42 -7.50
N THR A 215 -18.22 -0.77 -6.91
CA THR A 215 -19.01 -1.96 -7.26
C THR A 215 -19.00 -2.97 -6.13
N SER A 216 -20.04 -3.80 -6.08
CA SER A 216 -20.09 -5.00 -5.26
C SER A 216 -20.66 -6.14 -6.07
N ARG A 217 -20.05 -7.33 -6.02
CA ARG A 217 -20.48 -8.48 -6.83
C ARG A 217 -20.31 -9.78 -6.09
N LYS A 218 -21.12 -10.76 -6.49
CA LYS A 218 -21.02 -12.12 -6.00
C LYS A 218 -19.82 -12.82 -6.66
N LEU A 219 -19.05 -13.50 -5.85
CA LEU A 219 -17.97 -14.38 -6.30
C LEU A 219 -18.52 -15.70 -6.81
N MET A 220 -17.90 -16.26 -7.83
CA MET A 220 -18.21 -17.61 -8.30
C MET A 220 -17.56 -18.69 -7.41
N PHE A 221 -16.50 -18.34 -6.70
CA PHE A 221 -15.70 -19.26 -5.89
C PHE A 221 -15.49 -18.71 -4.50
N THR A 222 -15.32 -19.57 -3.52
CA THR A 222 -15.05 -19.17 -2.12
C THR A 222 -13.62 -18.62 -2.01
N PRO A 223 -13.44 -17.37 -1.57
CA PRO A 223 -12.11 -16.77 -1.40
C PRO A 223 -11.36 -17.42 -0.23
N THR A 224 -10.03 -17.47 -0.30
CA THR A 224 -9.13 -18.04 0.71
C THR A 224 -8.08 -17.08 1.22
N ALA A 225 -7.83 -16.01 0.49
CA ALA A 225 -6.86 -14.99 0.84
C ALA A 225 -7.30 -13.61 0.36
N ARG A 226 -6.56 -12.59 0.75
CA ARG A 226 -6.83 -11.22 0.31
C ARG A 226 -6.85 -11.12 -1.21
N PRO A 227 -7.80 -10.37 -1.78
CA PRO A 227 -7.77 -10.05 -3.21
C PRO A 227 -6.56 -9.18 -3.53
N SER A 228 -6.16 -9.15 -4.78
CA SER A 228 -5.22 -8.15 -5.30
C SER A 228 -5.92 -7.31 -6.35
N VAL A 229 -5.60 -6.03 -6.41
CA VAL A 229 -6.11 -5.12 -7.44
C VAL A 229 -4.94 -4.71 -8.32
N LEU A 230 -5.05 -4.99 -9.62
CA LEU A 230 -4.02 -4.64 -10.58
C LEU A 230 -4.67 -4.24 -11.90
N LEU A 231 -4.31 -3.06 -12.40
CA LEU A 231 -5.05 -2.43 -13.48
C LEU A 231 -6.53 -2.32 -13.06
N ASN A 232 -7.47 -2.46 -13.94
CA ASN A 232 -8.90 -2.43 -13.60
C ASN A 232 -9.46 -3.83 -13.22
N LYS A 233 -8.65 -4.68 -12.59
CA LYS A 233 -9.06 -6.06 -12.25
C LYS A 233 -8.86 -6.37 -10.79
N VAL A 234 -9.87 -7.00 -10.20
CA VAL A 234 -9.79 -7.65 -8.89
C VAL A 234 -9.49 -9.12 -9.09
N ILE A 235 -8.41 -9.60 -8.52
CA ILE A 235 -7.95 -10.98 -8.63
C ILE A 235 -8.17 -11.65 -7.27
N VAL A 236 -8.98 -12.69 -7.25
CA VAL A 236 -9.39 -13.38 -6.02
C VAL A 236 -8.91 -14.83 -6.04
N PRO A 237 -8.04 -15.23 -5.10
CA PRO A 237 -7.69 -16.62 -4.90
C PRO A 237 -8.84 -17.38 -4.25
N SER A 238 -9.06 -18.61 -4.67
CA SER A 238 -10.15 -19.47 -4.20
C SER A 238 -9.70 -20.80 -3.65
N ILE A 239 -10.58 -21.43 -2.85
CA ILE A 239 -10.31 -22.69 -2.14
C ILE A 239 -10.05 -23.86 -3.08
N ASP A 240 -10.57 -23.82 -4.29
CA ASP A 240 -10.39 -24.86 -5.31
C ASP A 240 -9.13 -24.66 -6.17
N GLY A 241 -8.22 -23.82 -5.73
CA GLY A 241 -6.96 -23.54 -6.41
C GLY A 241 -7.13 -22.74 -7.71
N ARG A 242 -8.13 -21.89 -7.79
CA ARG A 242 -8.34 -20.96 -8.91
C ARG A 242 -8.02 -19.54 -8.51
N LEU A 243 -7.50 -18.79 -9.45
CA LEU A 243 -7.44 -17.33 -9.40
C LEU A 243 -8.49 -16.78 -10.36
N ALA A 244 -9.52 -16.16 -9.83
CA ALA A 244 -10.56 -15.54 -10.63
C ALA A 244 -10.28 -14.04 -10.77
N SER A 245 -10.25 -13.55 -12.00
CA SER A 245 -10.06 -12.14 -12.33
C SER A 245 -11.39 -11.51 -12.72
N TYR A 246 -11.78 -10.46 -12.02
CA TYR A 246 -13.03 -9.70 -12.26
C TYR A 246 -12.66 -8.30 -12.73
N ASP A 247 -13.19 -7.90 -13.88
CA ASP A 247 -13.04 -6.52 -14.36
C ASP A 247 -13.95 -5.59 -13.54
N ILE A 248 -13.40 -4.51 -13.01
CA ILE A 248 -14.15 -3.56 -12.15
C ILE A 248 -15.25 -2.87 -12.93
N ASN A 249 -15.00 -2.53 -14.19
CA ASN A 249 -15.90 -1.75 -15.04
C ASN A 249 -16.88 -2.61 -15.85
N SER A 250 -16.72 -3.93 -15.87
CA SER A 250 -17.57 -4.85 -16.64
C SER A 250 -18.46 -5.67 -15.76
N ALA A 251 -19.72 -5.85 -16.17
CA ALA A 251 -20.66 -6.74 -15.49
C ALA A 251 -20.43 -8.23 -15.78
N ILE A 252 -19.62 -8.57 -16.75
CA ILE A 252 -19.32 -9.95 -17.16
C ILE A 252 -18.46 -10.62 -16.09
N VAL A 253 -18.80 -11.85 -15.74
CA VAL A 253 -18.20 -12.64 -14.65
C VAL A 253 -17.44 -13.82 -15.24
N PRO A 254 -16.37 -14.21 -14.61
CA PRO A 254 -15.13 -13.45 -14.40
C PRO A 254 -14.43 -13.23 -15.75
N ALA A 255 -13.64 -12.18 -15.89
CA ALA A 255 -12.91 -11.89 -17.11
C ALA A 255 -11.82 -12.94 -17.44
N GLY A 256 -11.35 -13.68 -16.43
CA GLY A 256 -10.35 -14.74 -16.62
C GLY A 256 -10.23 -15.61 -15.37
N ILE A 257 -9.84 -16.86 -15.60
CA ILE A 257 -9.58 -17.86 -14.52
C ILE A 257 -8.25 -18.55 -14.81
N ILE A 258 -7.33 -18.48 -13.85
CA ILE A 258 -6.10 -19.27 -13.86
C ILE A 258 -6.28 -20.44 -12.88
N ARG A 259 -6.01 -21.67 -13.32
CA ARG A 259 -6.02 -22.85 -12.47
C ARG A 259 -4.63 -23.10 -11.93
N THR A 260 -4.47 -23.08 -10.62
CA THR A 260 -3.20 -23.33 -9.94
C THR A 260 -3.09 -24.74 -9.40
N GLY A 261 -4.23 -25.44 -9.29
CA GLY A 261 -4.33 -26.80 -8.80
C GLY A 261 -4.19 -26.96 -7.28
N ILE A 262 -3.74 -25.94 -6.57
CA ILE A 262 -3.52 -25.95 -5.12
C ILE A 262 -4.09 -24.66 -4.53
N GLU A 263 -4.76 -24.75 -3.39
CA GLU A 263 -5.27 -23.61 -2.64
C GLU A 263 -4.15 -22.60 -2.31
N ASN A 264 -4.41 -21.31 -2.56
CA ASN A 264 -3.52 -20.25 -2.15
C ASN A 264 -4.09 -19.50 -0.94
N ARG A 265 -3.42 -19.59 0.20
CA ARG A 265 -3.78 -18.93 1.46
C ARG A 265 -2.92 -17.71 1.77
N LEU A 266 -1.85 -17.47 1.00
CA LEU A 266 -0.86 -16.45 1.30
C LEU A 266 -1.13 -15.11 0.61
N GLY A 267 -2.10 -15.07 -0.30
CA GLY A 267 -2.37 -13.91 -1.14
C GLY A 267 -1.38 -13.79 -2.30
N LEU A 268 -1.50 -12.71 -3.04
CA LEU A 268 -0.73 -12.44 -4.24
C LEU A 268 0.21 -11.28 -4.00
N THR A 269 1.41 -11.35 -4.58
CA THR A 269 2.40 -10.25 -4.55
C THR A 269 2.46 -9.61 -5.94
N ILE A 270 2.40 -8.29 -5.97
CA ILE A 270 2.48 -7.49 -7.21
C ILE A 270 3.93 -7.10 -7.44
N SER A 271 4.43 -7.21 -8.67
CA SER A 271 5.77 -6.79 -9.07
C SER A 271 5.95 -5.26 -9.00
N ALA A 272 7.19 -4.81 -8.91
CA ALA A 272 7.55 -3.40 -8.85
C ALA A 272 7.05 -2.59 -10.08
N ASN A 273 7.01 -3.23 -11.25
CA ASN A 273 6.52 -2.62 -12.49
C ASN A 273 5.00 -2.79 -12.71
N HIS A 274 4.28 -3.36 -11.75
CA HIS A 274 2.83 -3.59 -11.80
C HIS A 274 2.33 -4.38 -13.03
N GLN A 275 3.19 -5.18 -13.64
CA GLN A 275 2.82 -6.01 -14.79
C GLN A 275 2.55 -7.46 -14.44
N PHE A 276 3.13 -7.93 -13.33
CA PHE A 276 3.08 -9.31 -12.92
C PHE A 276 2.50 -9.45 -11.51
N ILE A 277 1.85 -10.59 -11.28
CA ILE A 277 1.52 -11.09 -9.94
C ILE A 277 2.26 -12.39 -9.71
N SER A 278 2.65 -12.64 -8.47
CA SER A 278 3.27 -13.90 -8.07
C SER A 278 2.60 -14.47 -6.83
N TRP A 279 2.54 -15.79 -6.78
CA TRP A 279 2.00 -16.52 -5.62
C TRP A 279 2.64 -17.91 -5.52
N PRO A 280 2.78 -18.45 -4.30
CA PRO A 280 3.25 -19.81 -4.11
C PRO A 280 2.11 -20.83 -4.33
N THR A 281 2.44 -21.97 -4.91
CA THR A 281 1.56 -23.12 -5.02
C THR A 281 2.35 -24.39 -4.67
N GLY A 282 2.25 -24.84 -3.42
CA GLY A 282 3.05 -25.95 -2.92
C GLY A 282 4.55 -25.64 -3.00
N ASN A 283 5.25 -26.35 -3.88
CA ASN A 283 6.70 -26.17 -4.11
C ASN A 283 7.03 -25.35 -5.37
N ARG A 284 6.09 -24.56 -5.86
CA ARG A 284 6.27 -23.71 -7.05
C ARG A 284 5.99 -22.26 -6.72
N LEU A 285 6.78 -21.38 -7.28
CA LEU A 285 6.45 -19.97 -7.36
C LEU A 285 5.90 -19.70 -8.76
N VAL A 286 4.63 -19.34 -8.83
CA VAL A 286 3.93 -19.08 -10.09
C VAL A 286 3.86 -17.58 -10.32
N GLN A 287 4.00 -17.18 -11.58
CA GLN A 287 3.91 -15.79 -12.02
C GLN A 287 2.90 -15.69 -13.15
N ALA A 288 2.07 -14.67 -13.12
CA ALA A 288 1.15 -14.34 -14.20
C ALA A 288 1.31 -12.90 -14.66
N ARG A 289 1.23 -12.70 -15.96
CA ARG A 289 1.22 -11.38 -16.58
C ARG A 289 -0.22 -10.87 -16.66
N MET A 290 -0.42 -9.59 -16.35
CA MET A 290 -1.74 -9.02 -16.11
C MET A 290 -2.20 -8.05 -17.20
N GLU A 291 -1.75 -8.18 -18.42
CA GLU A 291 -2.20 -7.34 -19.53
C GLU A 291 -3.73 -7.45 -19.79
N LYS A 292 -4.17 -7.71 -20.98
CA LYS A 292 -5.61 -7.76 -21.30
C LYS A 292 -6.37 -8.87 -20.59
N LEU A 293 -5.75 -10.06 -20.50
CA LEU A 293 -6.25 -11.20 -19.72
C LEU A 293 -5.11 -11.74 -18.85
N PRO A 294 -5.39 -12.12 -17.59
CA PRO A 294 -4.36 -12.75 -16.79
C PRO A 294 -3.92 -14.06 -17.48
N ALA A 295 -2.67 -14.12 -17.86
CA ALA A 295 -2.06 -15.28 -18.48
C ALA A 295 -0.94 -15.81 -17.61
N LEU A 296 -0.88 -17.13 -17.47
CA LEU A 296 0.26 -17.77 -16.83
C LEU A 296 1.52 -17.40 -17.63
N TRP A 297 2.47 -16.75 -16.95
CA TRP A 297 3.70 -16.27 -17.57
C TRP A 297 4.84 -17.25 -17.39
N ASN A 298 5.10 -17.59 -16.13
CA ASN A 298 6.20 -18.45 -15.75
C ASN A 298 5.90 -19.18 -14.43
N TYR A 299 6.61 -20.26 -14.17
CA TYR A 299 6.67 -20.87 -12.85
C TYR A 299 8.07 -21.39 -12.56
N SER A 300 8.55 -21.09 -11.37
CA SER A 300 9.81 -21.64 -10.87
C SER A 300 9.51 -22.82 -9.95
N SER A 301 9.98 -24.01 -10.32
CA SER A 301 9.90 -25.20 -9.44
C SER A 301 11.03 -25.14 -8.44
N LEU A 302 10.71 -24.98 -7.16
CA LEU A 302 11.70 -24.82 -6.09
C LEU A 302 12.01 -26.14 -5.39
N ASN A 303 11.26 -27.20 -5.68
CA ASN A 303 11.36 -28.53 -5.08
C ASN A 303 11.17 -28.58 -3.54
N GLU A 304 10.81 -27.46 -2.93
CA GLU A 304 10.62 -27.29 -1.49
C GLU A 304 9.35 -26.45 -1.25
N PRO A 305 8.55 -26.75 -0.20
CA PRO A 305 7.34 -26.01 0.09
C PRO A 305 7.61 -24.54 0.44
N ILE A 306 6.75 -23.66 -0.07
CA ILE A 306 6.73 -22.24 0.27
C ILE A 306 5.54 -21.99 1.19
N ILE A 307 5.78 -21.51 2.40
CA ILE A 307 4.75 -21.25 3.42
C ILE A 307 4.65 -19.77 3.81
N ALA A 308 5.50 -18.92 3.25
CA ALA A 308 5.49 -17.48 3.46
C ALA A 308 5.23 -16.75 2.14
N SER A 309 4.58 -15.58 2.23
CA SER A 309 4.33 -14.75 1.04
C SER A 309 5.65 -14.31 0.41
N PRO A 310 5.81 -14.44 -0.91
CA PRO A 310 6.95 -13.83 -1.60
C PRO A 310 6.87 -12.31 -1.48
N ILE A 311 7.99 -11.63 -1.64
CA ILE A 311 8.03 -10.18 -1.75
C ILE A 311 8.49 -9.76 -3.14
N ALA A 312 8.06 -8.58 -3.57
CA ALA A 312 8.57 -7.98 -4.79
C ALA A 312 9.97 -7.39 -4.55
N THR A 313 10.81 -7.49 -5.55
CA THR A 313 12.09 -6.80 -5.67
C THR A 313 12.08 -5.96 -6.95
N GLN A 314 13.09 -5.15 -7.19
CA GLN A 314 13.15 -4.32 -8.40
C GLN A 314 13.05 -5.17 -9.68
N ASN A 315 13.68 -6.36 -9.69
CA ASN A 315 13.84 -7.19 -10.88
C ASN A 315 13.03 -8.50 -10.85
N GLY A 316 12.21 -8.72 -9.80
CA GLY A 316 11.49 -9.97 -9.69
C GLY A 316 10.83 -10.21 -8.34
N PHE A 317 10.91 -11.43 -7.85
CA PHE A 317 10.31 -11.86 -6.60
C PHE A 317 11.30 -12.65 -5.75
N LEU A 318 11.31 -12.38 -4.45
CA LEU A 318 12.07 -13.13 -3.47
C LEU A 318 11.13 -14.04 -2.69
N ALA A 319 11.45 -15.32 -2.62
CA ALA A 319 10.69 -16.32 -1.88
C ALA A 319 11.62 -17.16 -1.00
N SER A 320 11.13 -17.55 0.17
CA SER A 320 11.81 -18.50 1.07
C SER A 320 10.98 -19.76 1.20
N THR A 321 11.69 -20.90 1.26
CA THR A 321 11.09 -22.19 1.49
C THR A 321 11.15 -22.59 2.96
N VAL A 322 10.34 -23.55 3.35
CA VAL A 322 10.30 -24.06 4.73
C VAL A 322 11.66 -24.59 5.22
N TYR A 323 12.50 -25.11 4.30
CA TYR A 323 13.83 -25.64 4.64
C TYR A 323 14.96 -24.59 4.57
N GLY A 324 14.58 -23.30 4.43
CA GLY A 324 15.51 -22.19 4.45
C GLY A 324 16.29 -22.00 3.17
N THR A 325 15.79 -22.49 2.04
CA THR A 325 16.31 -22.06 0.75
C THR A 325 15.61 -20.76 0.32
N VAL A 326 16.38 -19.76 0.01
CA VAL A 326 15.91 -18.46 -0.48
C VAL A 326 16.14 -18.40 -1.97
N PHE A 327 15.12 -18.01 -2.71
CA PHE A 327 15.16 -17.89 -4.17
C PHE A 327 14.86 -16.47 -4.59
N HIS A 328 15.65 -15.93 -5.49
CA HIS A 328 15.35 -14.71 -6.22
C HIS A 328 14.94 -15.10 -7.64
N CYS A 329 13.66 -14.93 -7.96
CA CYS A 329 13.09 -15.33 -9.23
C CYS A 329 12.85 -14.09 -10.10
N SER A 330 13.29 -14.16 -11.36
CA SER A 330 13.11 -13.11 -12.36
C SER A 330 11.66 -13.05 -12.85
N THR A 331 11.24 -11.90 -13.36
CA THR A 331 10.01 -11.73 -14.15
C THR A 331 10.25 -11.98 -15.66
N THR A 332 11.48 -12.22 -16.11
CA THR A 332 11.80 -12.57 -17.48
C THR A 332 11.73 -14.08 -17.72
N LEU A 333 11.48 -14.50 -18.95
CA LEU A 333 11.34 -15.92 -19.30
C LEU A 333 12.68 -16.67 -19.31
N ASP A 334 13.77 -15.97 -19.61
CA ASP A 334 15.05 -16.61 -19.93
C ASP A 334 15.74 -17.20 -18.70
N ASP A 335 15.60 -16.53 -17.52
CA ASP A 335 16.15 -17.00 -16.25
C ASP A 335 15.07 -16.94 -15.16
N SER A 336 14.40 -18.07 -14.92
CA SER A 336 13.35 -18.13 -13.89
C SER A 336 13.90 -17.93 -12.47
N VAL A 337 15.16 -18.33 -12.21
CA VAL A 337 15.85 -18.18 -10.91
C VAL A 337 17.18 -17.47 -11.14
N LEU A 338 17.28 -16.23 -10.65
CA LEU A 338 18.51 -15.44 -10.71
C LEU A 338 19.59 -16.02 -9.82
N TRP A 339 19.21 -16.35 -8.59
CA TRP A 339 20.09 -17.05 -7.64
C TRP A 339 19.28 -17.81 -6.58
N LYS A 340 19.95 -18.72 -5.90
CA LYS A 340 19.44 -19.43 -4.72
C LYS A 340 20.51 -19.46 -3.63
N ALA A 341 20.09 -19.23 -2.38
CA ALA A 341 20.95 -19.35 -1.20
C ALA A 341 20.33 -20.35 -0.21
N ARG A 342 21.14 -21.22 0.38
CA ARG A 342 20.67 -22.20 1.36
C ARG A 342 21.17 -21.83 2.75
N LEU A 343 20.22 -21.55 3.66
CA LEU A 343 20.51 -21.15 5.03
C LEU A 343 20.61 -22.38 5.97
N ALA A 344 20.10 -23.55 5.54
CA ALA A 344 20.07 -24.81 6.29
C ALA A 344 19.32 -24.71 7.65
N VAL A 345 18.33 -23.81 7.74
CA VAL A 345 17.47 -23.57 8.91
C VAL A 345 16.03 -23.44 8.46
N GLN A 346 15.06 -23.67 9.34
CA GLN A 346 13.64 -23.45 9.00
C GLN A 346 13.31 -21.97 8.91
N VAL A 347 12.48 -21.61 7.90
CA VAL A 347 11.99 -20.25 7.69
C VAL A 347 10.49 -20.29 7.40
N SER A 348 9.69 -19.69 8.28
CA SER A 348 8.23 -19.59 8.14
C SER A 348 7.73 -18.17 7.86
N GLN A 349 8.60 -17.18 7.92
CA GLN A 349 8.25 -15.78 7.73
C GLN A 349 8.65 -15.28 6.33
N SER A 350 7.88 -14.29 5.85
CA SER A 350 8.22 -13.59 4.61
C SER A 350 9.54 -12.82 4.80
N PRO A 351 10.43 -12.84 3.80
CA PRO A 351 11.61 -11.99 3.82
C PRO A 351 11.22 -10.50 3.78
N ILE A 352 12.14 -9.63 4.13
CA ILE A 352 12.05 -8.17 3.86
C ILE A 352 13.31 -7.78 3.09
N ALA A 353 13.20 -6.84 2.18
CA ALA A 353 14.35 -6.38 1.41
C ALA A 353 14.36 -4.86 1.28
N ASN A 354 15.56 -4.30 1.17
CA ASN A 354 15.79 -2.98 0.61
C ASN A 354 16.36 -3.10 -0.81
N LYS A 355 17.00 -2.07 -1.35
CA LYS A 355 17.56 -2.09 -2.71
C LYS A 355 18.72 -3.10 -2.87
N ASP A 356 19.48 -3.36 -1.82
CA ASP A 356 20.75 -4.09 -1.87
C ASP A 356 20.73 -5.42 -1.12
N LEU A 357 19.96 -5.50 -0.04
CA LEU A 357 19.96 -6.62 0.91
C LEU A 357 18.57 -7.21 1.10
N ALA A 358 18.53 -8.52 1.26
CA ALA A 358 17.37 -9.28 1.71
C ALA A 358 17.61 -9.80 3.12
N PHE A 359 16.62 -9.63 3.99
CA PHE A 359 16.67 -10.03 5.39
C PHE A 359 15.69 -11.16 5.64
N ILE A 360 16.18 -12.24 6.25
CA ILE A 360 15.44 -13.46 6.52
C ILE A 360 15.60 -13.81 8.00
N VAL A 361 14.48 -14.04 8.68
CA VAL A 361 14.47 -14.56 10.06
C VAL A 361 14.15 -16.04 10.01
N SER A 362 15.00 -16.84 10.62
CA SER A 362 14.73 -18.27 10.81
C SER A 362 13.86 -18.51 12.04
N ASP A 363 13.22 -19.70 12.10
CA ASP A 363 12.30 -20.05 13.18
C ASP A 363 13.02 -20.21 14.54
N ASP A 364 14.33 -20.46 14.52
CA ASP A 364 15.21 -20.47 15.70
C ASP A 364 15.72 -19.07 16.11
N GLY A 365 15.26 -18.00 15.43
CA GLY A 365 15.54 -16.61 15.77
C GLY A 365 16.87 -16.06 15.27
N ASN A 366 17.50 -16.67 14.27
CA ASN A 366 18.67 -16.07 13.61
C ASN A 366 18.24 -15.13 12.47
N LEU A 367 18.90 -13.98 12.36
CA LEU A 367 18.71 -13.04 11.26
C LEU A 367 19.83 -13.19 10.23
N PHE A 368 19.46 -13.38 9.00
CA PHE A 368 20.37 -13.44 7.85
C PHE A 368 20.20 -12.23 6.97
N ALA A 369 21.30 -11.70 6.44
CA ALA A 369 21.30 -10.68 5.41
C ALA A 369 22.01 -11.23 4.16
N LEU A 370 21.28 -11.28 3.05
CA LEU A 370 21.78 -11.75 1.75
C LEU A 370 21.85 -10.58 0.77
N ARG A 371 22.91 -10.52 -0.03
CA ARG A 371 22.99 -9.55 -1.13
C ARG A 371 21.96 -9.90 -2.19
N LEU A 372 21.16 -8.94 -2.60
CA LEU A 372 20.15 -9.14 -3.65
C LEU A 372 20.79 -9.42 -5.03
N ALA A 373 22.03 -9.01 -5.24
CA ALA A 373 22.73 -9.20 -6.50
C ALA A 373 23.04 -10.68 -6.79
N ASP A 374 23.47 -11.43 -5.78
CA ASP A 374 24.04 -12.77 -5.95
C ASP A 374 23.63 -13.81 -4.89
N GLY A 375 22.87 -13.40 -3.87
CA GLY A 375 22.43 -14.27 -2.78
C GLY A 375 23.52 -14.60 -1.76
N THR A 376 24.69 -13.97 -1.82
CA THR A 376 25.77 -14.20 -0.85
C THR A 376 25.45 -13.53 0.48
N ASN A 377 25.95 -14.13 1.57
CA ASN A 377 25.77 -13.56 2.90
C ASN A 377 26.52 -12.22 3.03
N ALA A 378 25.83 -11.19 3.49
CA ALA A 378 26.42 -9.86 3.67
C ALA A 378 27.20 -9.74 4.98
N TRP A 379 26.84 -10.52 6.01
CA TRP A 379 27.43 -10.44 7.34
C TRP A 379 28.27 -11.65 7.67
N GLY A 380 29.34 -11.43 8.48
CA GLY A 380 30.19 -12.50 8.98
C GLY A 380 29.59 -13.30 10.14
N HIS A 381 28.50 -12.81 10.75
CA HIS A 381 27.78 -13.45 11.85
C HIS A 381 26.28 -13.22 11.70
N GLN A 382 25.49 -14.01 12.41
CA GLN A 382 24.01 -13.89 12.42
C GLN A 382 23.55 -13.37 13.79
N PRO A 383 22.88 -12.20 13.85
CA PRO A 383 22.15 -11.75 15.04
C PRO A 383 21.15 -12.80 15.51
N LYS A 384 21.06 -13.00 16.83
CA LYS A 384 20.19 -14.02 17.43
C LYS A 384 19.04 -13.43 18.21
N ASN A 385 18.08 -14.29 18.56
CA ASN A 385 16.89 -13.92 19.32
C ASN A 385 15.98 -12.90 18.61
N VAL A 386 15.99 -12.89 17.29
CA VAL A 386 15.09 -12.07 16.46
C VAL A 386 13.78 -12.82 16.27
N ARG A 387 12.66 -12.14 16.54
CA ARG A 387 11.32 -12.68 16.34
C ARG A 387 10.69 -12.24 15.03
N ASN A 388 10.75 -10.94 14.74
CA ASN A 388 10.19 -10.36 13.51
C ASN A 388 11.08 -9.22 13.01
N ILE A 389 11.13 -9.04 11.70
CA ILE A 389 11.66 -7.83 11.10
C ILE A 389 10.53 -6.81 11.00
N ILE A 390 10.82 -5.54 11.31
CA ILE A 390 9.85 -4.45 11.31
C ILE A 390 9.98 -3.65 10.02
N ALA A 391 11.16 -3.10 9.80
CA ALA A 391 11.48 -2.28 8.62
C ALA A 391 12.99 -2.21 8.44
N VAL A 392 13.41 -1.79 7.26
CA VAL A 392 14.80 -1.49 6.93
C VAL A 392 14.95 0.02 6.79
N GLY A 393 15.69 0.64 7.71
CA GLY A 393 16.04 2.05 7.69
C GLY A 393 17.24 2.33 6.77
N LYS A 394 17.79 3.53 6.89
CA LYS A 394 18.94 3.96 6.11
C LYS A 394 20.25 3.28 6.54
N GLU A 395 20.44 3.16 7.86
CA GLU A 395 21.65 2.60 8.46
C GLU A 395 21.40 1.33 9.27
N HIS A 396 20.15 1.05 9.63
CA HIS A 396 19.78 -0.04 10.51
C HIS A 396 18.62 -0.88 9.94
N VAL A 397 18.63 -2.17 10.23
CA VAL A 397 17.45 -2.99 10.19
C VAL A 397 16.85 -3.06 11.59
N TYR A 398 15.55 -2.78 11.69
CA TYR A 398 14.82 -2.77 12.95
C TYR A 398 14.08 -4.07 13.13
N VAL A 399 14.29 -4.70 14.27
CA VAL A 399 13.70 -6.00 14.57
C VAL A 399 13.04 -6.01 15.94
N LYS A 400 12.04 -6.85 16.09
CA LYS A 400 11.45 -7.24 17.36
C LYS A 400 12.15 -8.49 17.85
N ASP A 401 12.71 -8.46 19.05
CA ASP A 401 13.37 -9.62 19.61
C ASP A 401 12.41 -10.58 20.34
N ALA A 402 12.96 -11.67 20.86
CA ALA A 402 12.19 -12.68 21.60
C ALA A 402 11.57 -12.16 22.92
N ARG A 403 11.99 -10.99 23.40
CA ARG A 403 11.42 -10.31 24.60
C ARG A 403 10.44 -9.21 24.23
N ASP A 404 10.04 -9.16 22.97
CA ASP A 404 9.18 -8.11 22.39
C ASP A 404 9.79 -6.70 22.44
N SER A 405 11.12 -6.58 22.58
CA SER A 405 11.85 -5.31 22.56
C SER A 405 12.25 -4.93 21.13
N LEU A 406 12.33 -3.62 20.87
CA LEU A 406 12.86 -3.07 19.62
C LEU A 406 14.40 -3.07 19.67
N VAL A 407 15.01 -3.65 18.63
CA VAL A 407 16.47 -3.69 18.48
C VAL A 407 16.85 -3.09 17.12
N ALA A 408 17.83 -2.19 17.13
CA ALA A 408 18.46 -1.66 15.94
C ALA A 408 19.73 -2.47 15.64
N ILE A 409 19.87 -2.96 14.42
CA ILE A 409 21.02 -3.75 13.94
C ILE A 409 21.61 -3.02 12.75
N GLU A 410 22.90 -2.74 12.77
CA GLU A 410 23.61 -2.04 11.69
C GLU A 410 23.57 -2.84 10.38
N LEU A 411 23.21 -2.19 9.28
CA LEU A 411 23.16 -2.82 7.95
C LEU A 411 24.55 -3.26 7.47
N ALA A 412 25.58 -2.52 7.82
CA ALA A 412 26.95 -2.80 7.35
C ALA A 412 27.58 -4.03 8.05
N THR A 413 27.33 -4.19 9.35
CA THR A 413 28.05 -5.17 10.18
C THR A 413 27.19 -6.32 10.68
N GLY A 414 25.86 -6.10 10.82
CA GLY A 414 24.95 -7.01 11.49
C GLY A 414 25.04 -6.96 13.02
N LEU A 415 25.78 -6.01 13.60
CA LEU A 415 25.87 -5.85 15.04
C LEU A 415 24.68 -5.05 15.58
N ALA A 416 24.21 -5.41 16.78
CA ALA A 416 23.21 -4.63 17.46
C ALA A 416 23.83 -3.31 17.95
N SER A 417 23.30 -2.17 17.47
CA SER A 417 23.74 -0.83 17.86
C SER A 417 22.96 -0.29 19.05
N GLY A 418 21.72 -0.73 19.24
CA GLY A 418 20.88 -0.27 20.33
C GLY A 418 19.67 -1.14 20.57
N ARG A 419 19.13 -1.04 21.77
CA ARG A 419 17.91 -1.73 22.21
C ARG A 419 17.04 -0.78 23.01
N SER A 420 15.75 -0.73 22.72
CA SER A 420 14.75 -0.03 23.53
C SER A 420 14.15 -0.98 24.56
N ASN A 421 13.84 -0.45 25.76
CA ASN A 421 13.09 -1.18 26.77
C ASN A 421 11.56 -1.18 26.50
N LEU A 422 11.13 -0.54 25.43
CA LEU A 422 9.72 -0.49 25.04
C LEU A 422 9.24 -1.88 24.61
N ILE A 423 8.18 -2.38 25.23
CA ILE A 423 7.50 -3.59 24.80
C ILE A 423 6.65 -3.26 23.59
N LEU A 424 6.99 -3.85 22.47
CA LEU A 424 6.31 -3.58 21.21
C LEU A 424 4.97 -4.31 21.11
N PRO A 425 3.92 -3.64 20.61
CA PRO A 425 2.69 -4.30 20.21
C PRO A 425 2.93 -5.17 18.95
N ASP A 426 1.85 -5.54 18.26
CA ASP A 426 1.98 -6.28 17.02
C ASP A 426 2.67 -5.42 15.94
N VAL A 427 3.61 -6.05 15.25
CA VAL A 427 4.43 -5.42 14.20
C VAL A 427 3.74 -5.57 12.87
N ILE A 428 3.73 -4.51 12.09
CA ILE A 428 3.38 -4.54 10.67
C ILE A 428 4.67 -4.49 9.87
N PRO A 429 5.12 -5.63 9.28
CA PRO A 429 6.33 -5.65 8.49
C PRO A 429 6.21 -4.69 7.30
N ASN A 430 7.16 -3.77 7.18
CA ASN A 430 7.16 -2.79 6.11
C ASN A 430 8.22 -3.12 5.05
N THR A 431 7.75 -3.51 3.86
CA THR A 431 8.59 -3.82 2.70
C THR A 431 8.67 -2.65 1.71
N ILE A 432 8.01 -1.53 2.01
CA ILE A 432 7.82 -0.42 1.06
C ILE A 432 8.84 0.70 1.31
N ASN A 433 8.99 1.11 2.57
CA ASN A 433 9.87 2.21 2.94
C ASN A 433 10.47 1.99 4.35
N ASP A 434 11.27 2.95 4.79
CA ASP A 434 12.01 2.95 6.06
C ASP A 434 11.19 3.29 7.31
N ARG A 435 9.86 3.39 7.21
CA ARG A 435 8.99 3.67 8.35
C ARG A 435 8.66 2.40 9.13
N LEU A 436 8.71 2.46 10.45
CA LEU A 436 8.31 1.37 11.33
C LEU A 436 6.85 1.53 11.70
N PHE A 437 6.05 0.48 11.57
CA PHE A 437 4.62 0.49 11.90
C PHE A 437 4.29 -0.55 12.96
N PHE A 438 3.51 -0.12 13.94
CA PHE A 438 3.00 -0.96 15.02
C PHE A 438 1.50 -0.77 15.15
N VAL A 439 0.80 -1.83 15.54
CA VAL A 439 -0.64 -1.78 15.79
C VAL A 439 -0.96 -2.46 17.11
N THR A 440 -1.74 -1.78 17.95
CA THR A 440 -2.26 -2.38 19.18
C THR A 440 -3.52 -3.18 18.90
N LYS A 441 -3.88 -4.09 19.80
CA LYS A 441 -5.15 -4.84 19.74
C LYS A 441 -6.39 -3.92 19.77
N GLN A 442 -6.25 -2.70 20.25
CA GLN A 442 -7.30 -1.68 20.24
C GLN A 442 -7.35 -0.89 18.92
N GLY A 443 -6.44 -1.16 17.99
CA GLY A 443 -6.39 -0.51 16.68
C GLY A 443 -5.65 0.83 16.66
N GLN A 444 -4.85 1.14 17.69
CA GLN A 444 -3.96 2.28 17.63
C GLN A 444 -2.75 1.93 16.77
N VAL A 445 -2.56 2.67 15.69
CA VAL A 445 -1.42 2.57 14.78
C VAL A 445 -0.40 3.64 15.17
N THR A 446 0.85 3.22 15.35
CA THR A 446 1.98 4.13 15.62
C THR A 446 3.03 3.91 14.55
N SER A 447 3.54 5.00 13.97
CA SER A 447 4.67 4.98 13.06
C SER A 447 5.87 5.68 13.69
N LEU A 448 7.05 5.05 13.55
CA LEU A 448 8.34 5.63 13.94
C LEU A 448 9.22 5.81 12.70
N ARG A 449 10.21 6.70 12.82
CA ARG A 449 11.25 6.92 11.80
C ARG A 449 12.60 7.20 12.45
N GLU A 450 13.67 7.03 11.69
CA GLU A 450 14.98 7.53 12.09
C GLU A 450 14.95 9.07 12.23
N SER A 451 15.68 9.60 13.20
CA SER A 451 15.65 11.02 13.55
C SER A 451 16.09 11.93 12.40
N ASP A 452 17.04 11.46 11.60
CA ASP A 452 17.58 12.15 10.42
C ASP A 452 16.82 11.82 9.12
N ALA A 453 16.07 10.69 9.07
CA ALA A 453 15.27 10.27 7.92
C ALA A 453 13.91 10.99 7.87
N THR A 454 13.92 12.31 7.75
CA THR A 454 12.68 13.10 7.63
C THR A 454 11.87 12.76 6.38
N ILE A 455 12.54 12.32 5.33
CA ILE A 455 11.98 11.92 4.03
C ILE A 455 12.08 10.41 3.95
N PRO A 456 10.99 9.67 3.62
CA PRO A 456 11.04 8.22 3.52
C PRO A 456 11.90 7.77 2.34
N THR A 457 12.69 6.75 2.59
CA THR A 457 13.44 6.02 1.57
C THR A 457 12.63 4.79 1.15
N PHE A 458 12.43 4.60 -0.15
CA PHE A 458 11.68 3.47 -0.67
C PHE A 458 12.60 2.30 -1.00
N SER A 459 12.18 1.11 -0.60
CA SER A 459 12.91 -0.15 -0.86
C SER A 459 12.90 -0.51 -2.34
N ILE A 460 11.84 -0.12 -3.06
CA ILE A 460 11.62 -0.43 -4.48
C ILE A 460 11.16 0.85 -5.19
N GLU A 461 11.61 1.03 -6.42
CA GLU A 461 11.08 2.07 -7.29
C GLU A 461 9.88 1.52 -8.06
N PHE A 462 8.68 1.92 -7.67
CA PHE A 462 7.47 1.56 -8.37
C PHE A 462 7.34 2.41 -9.64
N SER A 463 7.33 1.76 -10.80
CA SER A 463 6.98 2.40 -12.07
C SER A 463 5.50 2.13 -12.36
N GLY A 464 4.69 3.19 -12.44
CA GLY A 464 3.30 3.06 -12.86
C GLY A 464 3.22 2.53 -14.29
N VAL A 465 2.35 1.56 -14.52
CA VAL A 465 1.86 1.31 -15.88
C VAL A 465 0.97 2.51 -16.21
N THR A 466 1.43 3.40 -17.05
CA THR A 466 0.55 4.37 -17.69
C THR A 466 -0.46 3.52 -18.46
N ALA A 467 -1.68 3.39 -17.93
CA ALA A 467 -2.79 2.91 -18.71
C ALA A 467 -2.90 3.90 -19.85
N THR A 468 -2.52 3.47 -21.04
CA THR A 468 -2.82 4.22 -22.26
C THR A 468 -4.34 4.23 -22.28
N ALA A 469 -4.92 5.36 -21.92
CA ALA A 469 -6.35 5.55 -22.08
C ALA A 469 -6.65 5.13 -23.52
N PRO A 470 -7.65 4.27 -23.77
CA PRO A 470 -8.02 3.96 -25.13
C PRO A 470 -8.32 5.30 -25.77
N SER A 471 -7.53 5.68 -26.76
CA SER A 471 -7.81 6.83 -27.60
C SER A 471 -9.22 6.61 -28.12
N ILE A 472 -10.17 7.38 -27.60
CA ILE A 472 -11.49 7.48 -28.18
C ILE A 472 -11.18 8.04 -29.56
N GLN A 473 -11.16 7.16 -30.58
CA GLN A 473 -11.22 7.58 -31.95
C GLN A 473 -12.56 8.30 -32.07
N THR A 474 -12.54 9.62 -31.95
CA THR A 474 -13.63 10.46 -32.36
C THR A 474 -13.85 10.12 -33.81
N LYS A 475 -14.98 9.46 -34.10
CA LYS A 475 -15.49 9.24 -35.42
C LYS A 475 -15.40 10.59 -36.13
N PRO A 476 -14.78 10.65 -37.34
CA PRO A 476 -14.68 11.93 -38.02
C PRO A 476 -16.09 12.51 -38.16
N GLU A 477 -16.22 13.73 -37.74
CA GLU A 477 -17.44 14.54 -37.87
C GLU A 477 -17.74 14.63 -39.38
N VAL A 478 -18.82 14.02 -39.79
CA VAL A 478 -19.28 14.08 -41.19
C VAL A 478 -19.79 15.49 -41.41
N ASP A 479 -19.07 16.25 -42.19
CA ASP A 479 -19.45 17.57 -42.64
C ASP A 479 -20.83 17.52 -43.33
N PRO A 480 -21.87 18.23 -42.84
CA PRO A 480 -23.21 18.15 -43.40
C PRO A 480 -23.42 18.86 -44.76
N THR A 481 -22.36 19.26 -45.45
CA THR A 481 -22.42 20.03 -46.70
C THR A 481 -22.03 19.24 -47.95
N GLN A 482 -21.90 17.90 -47.91
CA GLN A 482 -21.82 17.15 -49.17
C GLN A 482 -23.21 16.78 -49.67
N THR A 483 -23.65 17.54 -50.66
CA THR A 483 -24.81 17.32 -51.51
C THR A 483 -24.78 15.92 -52.13
N LEU A 484 -25.91 15.22 -52.05
CA LEU A 484 -26.17 13.95 -52.70
C LEU A 484 -26.18 14.16 -54.23
N ASP A 485 -25.25 13.58 -54.94
CA ASP A 485 -25.38 13.32 -56.36
C ASP A 485 -26.23 12.05 -56.57
N GLU A 486 -27.47 12.27 -56.98
CA GLU A 486 -28.31 11.26 -57.59
C GLU A 486 -27.76 10.91 -58.97
N ASN A 487 -27.27 9.70 -59.19
CA ASN A 487 -27.40 8.87 -60.42
C ASN A 487 -26.22 7.90 -60.53
N ALA A 488 -26.48 6.64 -60.30
CA ALA A 488 -25.91 5.53 -61.09
C ALA A 488 -26.63 4.22 -60.75
N ASN A 489 -27.65 3.95 -61.49
CA ASN A 489 -28.09 2.60 -61.79
C ASN A 489 -27.03 1.87 -62.60
N VAL A 490 -26.62 0.70 -62.16
CA VAL A 490 -26.19 -0.38 -63.08
C VAL A 490 -26.55 -1.73 -62.43
N PHE A 491 -27.56 -2.31 -62.98
CA PHE A 491 -27.79 -3.77 -62.98
C PHE A 491 -26.76 -4.44 -63.89
N GLY A 492 -26.22 -5.55 -63.48
CA GLY A 492 -25.40 -6.41 -64.32
C GLY A 492 -25.08 -7.72 -63.61
N GLY A 493 -25.94 -8.71 -63.82
CA GLY A 493 -25.66 -10.09 -63.42
C GLY A 493 -24.69 -10.75 -64.39
N THR A 494 -23.94 -11.72 -63.90
CA THR A 494 -23.57 -12.95 -64.65
C THR A 494 -23.19 -14.06 -63.69
N ASP A 495 -23.83 -15.20 -63.90
CA ASP A 495 -23.51 -16.53 -63.41
C ASP A 495 -22.05 -16.93 -63.67
N SER A 496 -21.47 -17.67 -62.73
CA SER A 496 -20.61 -18.81 -63.06
C SER A 496 -20.46 -19.79 -61.90
N THR A 497 -21.05 -20.93 -62.11
CA THR A 497 -20.83 -22.23 -61.47
C THR A 497 -19.37 -22.62 -61.35
N THR A 498 -18.93 -23.13 -60.20
CA THR A 498 -17.98 -24.27 -60.14
C THR A 498 -17.93 -24.94 -58.77
N ASN A 499 -18.33 -26.19 -58.80
CA ASN A 499 -17.84 -27.40 -58.10
C ASN A 499 -17.44 -27.34 -56.63
N GLU A 500 -18.31 -27.91 -55.80
CA GLU A 500 -18.01 -28.51 -54.51
C GLU A 500 -17.28 -29.84 -54.66
N THR A 501 -16.20 -30.01 -53.90
CA THR A 501 -15.63 -31.32 -53.59
C THR A 501 -15.75 -31.53 -52.06
N PRO A 502 -16.31 -32.63 -51.54
CA PRO A 502 -16.51 -32.83 -50.15
C PRO A 502 -15.22 -33.25 -49.44
N ALA A 503 -14.93 -32.58 -48.30
CA ALA A 503 -13.85 -32.95 -47.42
C ALA A 503 -14.22 -34.14 -46.54
N ALA A 504 -13.27 -35.05 -46.39
CA ALA A 504 -13.37 -36.33 -45.67
C ALA A 504 -13.51 -36.14 -44.15
N ASP A 505 -14.33 -36.99 -43.56
CA ASP A 505 -14.56 -37.17 -42.13
C ASP A 505 -13.33 -37.84 -41.45
N PRO A 506 -12.79 -37.29 -40.30
CA PRO A 506 -11.61 -37.83 -39.65
C PRO A 506 -11.91 -38.76 -38.47
N PHE A 507 -13.10 -39.31 -38.31
CA PHE A 507 -13.35 -40.31 -37.26
C PHE A 507 -13.62 -41.72 -37.81
N GLY A 508 -12.52 -42.41 -38.14
CA GLY A 508 -12.50 -43.88 -38.34
C GLY A 508 -12.50 -44.59 -37.00
N ASN A 509 -13.60 -45.30 -36.72
CA ASN A 509 -13.65 -46.37 -35.72
C ASN A 509 -12.73 -47.54 -36.13
N VAL A 510 -11.97 -48.07 -35.17
CA VAL A 510 -11.34 -49.39 -35.28
C VAL A 510 -11.54 -50.11 -33.94
N PRO A 511 -11.74 -51.45 -33.95
CA PRO A 511 -12.44 -52.28 -32.98
C PRO A 511 -11.74 -52.47 -31.66
#